data_e9c5788943b6eb1e5157c62e130205da
#
_entry.id   e9c5788943b6eb1e5157c62e130205da
#
_cell.length_a   1.000
_cell.length_b   1.000
_cell.length_c   1.000
_cell.angle_alpha   90.00
_cell.angle_beta   90.00
_cell.angle_gamma   90.00
#
_symmetry.space_group_name_H-M   'P 1'
#
loop_
_entity.id
_entity.type
_entity.pdbx_description
1 polymer ?
#
loop_
_entity_poly.entity_id
_entity_poly.type
_entity_poly.pdbx_seq_one_letter_code
_entity_poly.pdbx_strand_id
1 'polypeptide(L)'
;LPIYKNVLVALTSVEKPSVKLPSIDELTKKYLDYTKQQVEAPKDEVSNEKLIDKLPMKGKIVKTEKNGQYGSTIWTLSNGTKVYIKKTDYKEDEILFKGRRDGGYYNFTKPSATELKVLNSLPSIGGLGKFDESALEKALSGRIASVSATVSNISDDVAGSTTKEDLETMLQLLYLNFTAVRADKEAFQAWQERTISQIEASKANPLSFLGDSVTRYIFPNNPERYPLSVEEVKSVNYDRVLQLFRSRFANARGFEFYFVGNVDEATLRPLVEQYIASLPAQKVYTDKAHTNRVPVERLGTNK
;
A
#
# COMPACT_ATOMS: atom_id res chain seq x y z
N LEU A 1 -30.54 16.19 4.36
CA LEU A 1 -30.98 14.77 4.34
C LEU A 1 -32.48 14.75 4.50
N PRO A 2 -33.24 14.02 3.65
CA PRO A 2 -34.68 13.90 3.83
C PRO A 2 -34.95 13.17 5.15
N ILE A 3 -35.69 13.80 6.05
CA ILE A 3 -36.13 13.20 7.31
C ILE A 3 -37.29 12.29 6.97
N TYR A 4 -37.06 10.99 6.95
CA TYR A 4 -38.13 10.02 6.73
C TYR A 4 -39.03 9.92 7.96
N LYS A 5 -40.35 9.89 7.75
CA LYS A 5 -41.34 9.78 8.83
C LYS A 5 -41.25 8.47 9.63
N ASN A 6 -40.74 7.42 8.98
CA ASN A 6 -40.58 6.10 9.62
C ASN A 6 -39.08 5.73 9.60
N VAL A 7 -38.43 5.82 10.74
CA VAL A 7 -37.03 5.48 10.93
C VAL A 7 -36.90 4.37 11.96
N LEU A 8 -36.18 3.32 11.61
CA LEU A 8 -35.72 2.30 12.55
C LEU A 8 -34.33 2.66 13.04
N VAL A 9 -34.17 2.87 14.33
CA VAL A 9 -32.85 3.05 14.95
C VAL A 9 -32.45 1.74 15.63
N ALA A 10 -31.36 1.14 15.19
CA ALA A 10 -30.80 -0.08 15.78
C ALA A 10 -29.38 0.19 16.32
N LEU A 11 -29.13 -0.21 17.55
CA LEU A 11 -27.80 -0.20 18.15
C LEU A 11 -27.32 -1.65 18.29
N THR A 12 -26.22 -1.96 17.59
CA THR A 12 -25.54 -3.26 17.75
C THR A 12 -24.22 -3.02 18.47
N SER A 13 -24.01 -3.73 19.57
CA SER A 13 -22.79 -3.64 20.37
C SER A 13 -22.41 -4.98 20.95
N VAL A 14 -21.13 -5.15 21.25
CA VAL A 14 -20.65 -6.30 22.03
C VAL A 14 -20.98 -6.06 23.49
N GLU A 15 -21.60 -7.02 24.14
CA GLU A 15 -21.89 -6.97 25.58
C GLU A 15 -20.57 -6.98 26.37
N LYS A 16 -20.28 -5.88 27.05
CA LYS A 16 -19.14 -5.77 27.97
C LYS A 16 -19.65 -5.39 29.36
N PRO A 17 -19.25 -6.10 30.42
CA PRO A 17 -19.72 -5.80 31.80
C PRO A 17 -19.45 -4.36 32.25
N SER A 18 -18.46 -3.70 31.66
CA SER A 18 -18.06 -2.32 32.00
C SER A 18 -18.77 -1.25 31.18
N VAL A 19 -19.58 -1.60 30.17
CA VAL A 19 -20.23 -0.66 29.25
C VAL A 19 -21.75 -0.74 29.44
N LYS A 20 -22.34 0.31 30.01
CA LYS A 20 -23.80 0.44 30.07
C LYS A 20 -24.33 0.90 28.72
N LEU A 21 -25.10 0.05 28.06
CA LEU A 21 -25.77 0.42 26.81
C LEU A 21 -26.89 1.44 27.09
N PRO A 22 -27.09 2.41 26.20
CA PRO A 22 -28.19 3.37 26.35
C PRO A 22 -29.54 2.65 26.19
N SER A 23 -30.53 3.13 26.93
CA SER A 23 -31.93 2.69 26.78
C SER A 23 -32.52 3.11 25.43
N ILE A 24 -33.62 2.47 25.03
CA ILE A 24 -34.36 2.84 23.81
C ILE A 24 -34.80 4.30 23.85
N ASP A 25 -35.24 4.80 25.01
CA ASP A 25 -35.67 6.18 25.18
C ASP A 25 -34.49 7.17 25.03
N GLU A 26 -33.32 6.82 25.57
CA GLU A 26 -32.10 7.62 25.42
C GLU A 26 -31.63 7.66 23.96
N LEU A 27 -31.71 6.53 23.24
CA LEU A 27 -31.36 6.46 21.81
C LEU A 27 -32.34 7.29 20.98
N THR A 28 -33.64 7.15 21.26
CA THR A 28 -34.70 7.90 20.57
C THR A 28 -34.55 9.40 20.80
N LYS A 29 -34.28 9.82 22.03
CA LYS A 29 -34.04 11.21 22.37
C LYS A 29 -32.80 11.76 21.63
N LYS A 30 -31.69 11.04 21.66
CA LYS A 30 -30.46 11.45 20.93
C LYS A 30 -30.72 11.56 19.44
N TYR A 31 -31.42 10.60 18.84
CA TYR A 31 -31.78 10.65 17.42
C TYR A 31 -32.59 11.92 17.10
N LEU A 32 -33.62 12.20 17.88
CA LEU A 32 -34.46 13.40 17.69
C LEU A 32 -33.66 14.70 17.88
N ASP A 33 -32.71 14.74 18.81
CA ASP A 33 -31.86 15.90 19.03
C ASP A 33 -30.88 16.10 17.85
N TYR A 34 -30.32 15.04 17.28
CA TYR A 34 -29.49 15.12 16.06
C TYR A 34 -30.28 15.57 14.84
N THR A 35 -31.55 15.13 14.69
CA THR A 35 -32.37 15.54 13.54
C THR A 35 -32.75 17.03 13.56
N LYS A 36 -32.69 17.68 14.74
CA LYS A 36 -32.93 19.11 14.90
C LYS A 36 -31.68 19.98 14.67
N GLN A 37 -30.49 19.36 14.67
CA GLN A 37 -29.27 20.10 14.41
C GLN A 37 -29.19 20.50 12.93
N GLN A 38 -29.00 21.76 12.67
CA GLN A 38 -28.60 22.22 11.33
C GLN A 38 -27.16 21.78 11.09
N VAL A 39 -26.99 20.72 10.31
CA VAL A 39 -25.69 20.31 9.84
C VAL A 39 -25.45 21.02 8.52
N GLU A 40 -24.42 21.85 8.45
CA GLU A 40 -23.95 22.37 7.18
C GLU A 40 -23.54 21.18 6.30
N ALA A 41 -23.95 21.19 5.03
CA ALA A 41 -23.49 20.20 4.08
C ALA A 41 -21.94 20.24 4.08
N PRO A 42 -21.27 19.06 4.13
CA PRO A 42 -19.84 19.07 3.97
C PRO A 42 -19.53 19.81 2.67
N LYS A 43 -18.71 20.84 2.76
CA LYS A 43 -18.16 21.45 1.56
C LYS A 43 -17.33 20.38 0.91
N ASP A 44 -17.72 19.95 -0.29
CA ASP A 44 -16.87 19.14 -1.15
C ASP A 44 -15.67 20.01 -1.53
N GLU A 45 -14.73 20.14 -0.60
CA GLU A 45 -13.42 20.69 -0.89
C GLU A 45 -12.67 19.58 -1.65
N VAL A 46 -12.92 19.51 -2.96
CA VAL A 46 -11.97 18.84 -3.86
C VAL A 46 -10.66 19.57 -3.62
N SER A 47 -9.74 18.91 -2.98
CA SER A 47 -8.42 19.49 -2.72
C SER A 47 -7.73 19.69 -4.06
N ASN A 48 -7.63 20.94 -4.50
CA ASN A 48 -6.82 21.33 -5.66
C ASN A 48 -5.30 21.34 -5.32
N GLU A 49 -4.94 20.77 -4.19
CA GLU A 49 -3.57 20.75 -3.71
C GLU A 49 -2.71 19.80 -4.53
N LYS A 50 -1.57 20.29 -5.00
CA LYS A 50 -0.64 19.49 -5.79
C LYS A 50 -0.01 18.40 -4.93
N LEU A 51 0.03 17.17 -5.44
CA LEU A 51 0.72 16.05 -4.78
C LEU A 51 2.21 16.32 -4.63
N ILE A 52 2.82 16.99 -5.61
CA ILE A 52 4.23 17.37 -5.63
C ILE A 52 4.33 18.88 -5.87
N ASP A 53 4.82 19.63 -4.89
CA ASP A 53 4.94 21.09 -5.00
C ASP A 53 6.07 21.51 -5.94
N LYS A 54 7.21 20.79 -5.85
CA LYS A 54 8.39 21.04 -6.71
C LYS A 54 8.69 19.80 -7.52
N LEU A 55 8.48 19.89 -8.83
CA LEU A 55 8.79 18.80 -9.74
C LEU A 55 10.27 18.41 -9.66
N PRO A 56 10.59 17.10 -9.66
CA PRO A 56 11.96 16.63 -9.70
C PRO A 56 12.66 17.06 -11.00
N MET A 57 13.97 17.10 -10.98
CA MET A 57 14.74 17.34 -12.18
C MET A 57 14.60 16.17 -13.14
N LYS A 58 14.18 16.44 -14.38
CA LYS A 58 13.95 15.42 -15.39
C LYS A 58 15.20 14.58 -15.67
N GLY A 59 15.02 13.26 -15.70
CA GLY A 59 15.98 12.36 -16.32
C GLY A 59 15.74 12.25 -17.83
N LYS A 60 16.36 11.26 -18.48
CA LYS A 60 16.30 11.06 -19.93
C LYS A 60 16.06 9.59 -20.29
N ILE A 61 15.39 9.36 -21.41
CA ILE A 61 15.38 8.08 -22.10
C ILE A 61 16.66 8.03 -22.93
N VAL A 62 17.56 7.12 -22.61
CA VAL A 62 18.88 7.01 -23.27
C VAL A 62 18.92 5.97 -24.38
N LYS A 63 17.97 5.01 -24.38
CA LYS A 63 17.84 3.99 -25.42
C LYS A 63 16.39 3.62 -25.63
N THR A 64 16.00 3.36 -26.88
CA THR A 64 14.68 2.83 -27.25
C THR A 64 14.88 1.56 -28.11
N GLU A 65 14.20 0.50 -27.76
CA GLU A 65 14.23 -0.78 -28.45
C GLU A 65 12.80 -1.30 -28.70
N LYS A 66 12.61 -2.07 -29.75
CA LYS A 66 11.34 -2.78 -30.01
C LYS A 66 11.52 -4.25 -29.69
N ASN A 67 10.63 -4.80 -28.90
CA ASN A 67 10.56 -6.24 -28.66
C ASN A 67 9.49 -6.84 -29.57
N GLY A 68 9.95 -7.47 -30.66
CA GLY A 68 9.07 -8.06 -31.67
C GLY A 68 8.24 -9.22 -31.15
N GLN A 69 8.76 -10.01 -30.21
CA GLN A 69 8.05 -11.16 -29.65
C GLN A 69 6.76 -10.76 -28.93
N TYR A 70 6.79 -9.66 -28.17
CA TYR A 70 5.63 -9.18 -27.41
C TYR A 70 4.99 -7.93 -28.00
N GLY A 71 5.53 -7.41 -29.11
CA GLY A 71 5.07 -6.15 -29.72
C GLY A 71 5.12 -4.99 -28.73
N SER A 72 6.15 -4.93 -27.88
CA SER A 72 6.33 -3.89 -26.87
C SER A 72 7.51 -2.99 -27.19
N THR A 73 7.49 -1.78 -26.65
CA THR A 73 8.62 -0.85 -26.68
C THR A 73 9.34 -0.90 -25.34
N ILE A 74 10.67 -0.87 -25.39
CA ILE A 74 11.52 -0.86 -24.19
C ILE A 74 12.31 0.44 -24.20
N TRP A 75 12.21 1.20 -23.11
CA TRP A 75 13.04 2.36 -22.85
C TRP A 75 14.03 2.08 -21.74
N THR A 76 15.30 2.35 -21.98
CA THR A 76 16.32 2.40 -20.94
C THR A 76 16.48 3.84 -20.49
N LEU A 77 16.46 4.07 -19.18
CA LEU A 77 16.49 5.41 -18.60
C LEU A 77 17.88 5.75 -18.04
N SER A 78 18.16 7.05 -17.93
CA SER A 78 19.45 7.57 -17.45
C SER A 78 19.81 7.13 -16.03
N ASN A 79 18.82 6.80 -15.18
CA ASN A 79 19.03 6.27 -13.84
C ASN A 79 19.21 4.73 -13.81
N GLY A 80 19.22 4.08 -14.97
CA GLY A 80 19.46 2.64 -15.11
C GLY A 80 18.24 1.76 -14.89
N THR A 81 17.04 2.35 -14.84
CA THR A 81 15.77 1.61 -14.87
C THR A 81 15.34 1.32 -16.30
N LYS A 82 14.44 0.38 -16.49
CA LYS A 82 13.82 0.09 -17.80
C LYS A 82 12.31 0.26 -17.72
N VAL A 83 11.73 0.70 -18.82
CA VAL A 83 10.27 0.83 -18.98
C VAL A 83 9.83 0.03 -20.19
N TYR A 84 8.92 -0.89 -19.98
CA TYR A 84 8.30 -1.74 -20.99
C TYR A 84 6.89 -1.23 -21.26
N ILE A 85 6.55 -0.99 -22.52
CA ILE A 85 5.25 -0.42 -22.90
C ILE A 85 4.59 -1.36 -23.88
N LYS A 86 3.40 -1.83 -23.50
CA LYS A 86 2.54 -2.66 -24.35
C LYS A 86 1.19 -1.99 -24.50
N LYS A 87 0.99 -1.32 -25.65
CA LYS A 87 -0.33 -0.78 -26.01
C LYS A 87 -1.30 -1.92 -26.30
N THR A 88 -2.46 -1.88 -25.69
CA THR A 88 -3.59 -2.78 -25.95
C THR A 88 -4.89 -1.98 -26.04
N ASP A 89 -5.89 -2.57 -26.67
CA ASP A 89 -7.23 -2.02 -26.87
C ASP A 89 -8.32 -2.80 -26.13
N TYR A 90 -7.94 -3.63 -25.14
CA TYR A 90 -8.90 -4.44 -24.37
C TYR A 90 -9.87 -3.61 -23.53
N LYS A 91 -9.40 -2.46 -23.03
CA LYS A 91 -10.20 -1.46 -22.32
C LYS A 91 -9.75 -0.07 -22.75
N GLU A 92 -10.71 0.82 -22.98
CA GLU A 92 -10.43 2.18 -23.45
C GLU A 92 -9.79 3.06 -22.37
N ASP A 93 -10.19 2.86 -21.11
CA ASP A 93 -9.85 3.74 -19.98
C ASP A 93 -9.02 3.03 -18.89
N GLU A 94 -8.20 2.05 -19.27
CA GLU A 94 -7.36 1.37 -18.30
C GLU A 94 -5.91 1.29 -18.76
N ILE A 95 -5.02 1.69 -17.85
CA ILE A 95 -3.59 1.47 -17.93
C ILE A 95 -3.17 0.74 -16.66
N LEU A 96 -2.71 -0.50 -16.82
CA LEU A 96 -2.13 -1.30 -15.74
C LEU A 96 -0.64 -0.97 -15.64
N PHE A 97 -0.20 -0.79 -14.42
CA PHE A 97 1.19 -0.48 -14.09
C PHE A 97 1.76 -1.51 -13.13
N LYS A 98 2.97 -1.98 -13.40
CA LYS A 98 3.74 -2.81 -12.49
C LYS A 98 5.22 -2.43 -12.58
N GLY A 99 5.89 -2.38 -11.44
CA GLY A 99 7.34 -2.31 -11.37
C GLY A 99 7.86 -3.44 -10.50
N ARG A 100 9.00 -4.01 -10.88
CA ARG A 100 9.62 -5.09 -10.14
C ARG A 100 11.14 -5.01 -10.21
N ARG A 101 11.74 -5.40 -9.11
CA ARG A 101 13.18 -5.62 -9.01
C ARG A 101 13.43 -6.85 -8.14
N ASP A 102 14.38 -7.69 -8.54
CA ASP A 102 14.86 -8.76 -7.66
C ASP A 102 15.54 -8.15 -6.41
N GLY A 103 15.27 -8.72 -5.25
CA GLY A 103 15.75 -8.17 -3.98
C GLY A 103 14.98 -8.74 -2.80
N GLY A 104 14.06 -7.95 -2.27
CA GLY A 104 13.18 -8.33 -1.18
C GLY A 104 13.87 -8.41 0.19
N TYR A 105 13.14 -8.87 1.20
CA TYR A 105 13.61 -8.84 2.59
C TYR A 105 14.66 -9.90 2.91
N TYR A 106 14.92 -10.88 2.03
CA TYR A 106 16.07 -11.77 2.21
C TYR A 106 17.42 -11.04 2.12
N ASN A 107 17.43 -9.82 1.58
CA ASN A 107 18.60 -8.95 1.60
C ASN A 107 18.71 -8.09 2.87
N PHE A 108 17.78 -8.19 3.80
CA PHE A 108 17.88 -7.47 5.07
C PHE A 108 18.89 -8.12 6.03
N THR A 109 19.56 -7.28 6.78
CA THR A 109 20.43 -7.75 7.85
C THR A 109 19.64 -7.96 9.12
N LYS A 110 19.40 -9.23 9.49
CA LYS A 110 18.74 -9.66 10.74
C LYS A 110 17.40 -8.95 11.03
N PRO A 111 16.42 -8.99 10.13
CA PRO A 111 15.08 -8.50 10.44
C PRO A 111 14.44 -9.43 11.47
N SER A 112 13.58 -8.91 12.34
CA SER A 112 12.74 -9.75 13.19
C SER A 112 11.51 -10.25 12.41
N ALA A 113 10.94 -11.38 12.84
CA ALA A 113 9.69 -11.87 12.24
C ALA A 113 8.56 -10.83 12.36
N THR A 114 8.48 -10.14 13.49
CA THR A 114 7.48 -9.07 13.72
C THR A 114 7.64 -7.93 12.73
N GLU A 115 8.88 -7.45 12.49
CA GLU A 115 9.15 -6.40 11.49
C GLU A 115 8.68 -6.83 10.09
N LEU A 116 8.95 -8.09 9.70
CA LEU A 116 8.56 -8.60 8.39
C LEU A 116 7.03 -8.73 8.24
N LYS A 117 6.32 -9.15 9.29
CA LYS A 117 4.85 -9.24 9.28
C LYS A 117 4.15 -7.89 9.01
N VAL A 118 4.74 -6.80 9.49
CA VAL A 118 4.15 -5.45 9.38
C VAL A 118 4.82 -4.57 8.32
N LEU A 119 5.83 -5.11 7.62
CA LEU A 119 6.67 -4.37 6.68
C LEU A 119 5.88 -3.65 5.58
N ASN A 120 4.81 -4.28 5.08
CA ASN A 120 4.02 -3.74 3.97
C ASN A 120 2.78 -2.96 4.42
N SER A 121 2.33 -3.13 5.66
CA SER A 121 1.15 -2.44 6.18
C SER A 121 1.46 -1.10 6.85
N LEU A 122 2.55 -1.04 7.59
CA LEU A 122 2.86 0.18 8.35
C LEU A 122 3.32 1.39 7.51
N PRO A 123 4.03 1.24 6.39
CA PRO A 123 4.41 2.41 5.59
C PRO A 123 3.22 3.18 5.01
N SER A 124 2.09 2.49 4.75
CA SER A 124 0.90 3.12 4.15
C SER A 124 0.12 3.99 5.13
N ILE A 125 0.13 3.68 6.44
CA ILE A 125 -0.67 4.42 7.43
C ILE A 125 -0.22 5.87 7.65
N GLY A 126 1.04 6.19 7.33
CA GLY A 126 1.59 7.52 7.50
C GLY A 126 1.25 8.48 6.36
N GLY A 127 0.77 7.94 5.23
CA GLY A 127 0.56 8.72 4.01
C GLY A 127 1.83 8.98 3.22
N LEU A 128 1.78 9.92 2.27
CA LEU A 128 2.84 10.22 1.33
C LEU A 128 3.14 11.72 1.24
N GLY A 129 4.41 12.08 1.18
CA GLY A 129 4.85 13.46 1.06
C GLY A 129 4.38 14.32 2.23
N LYS A 130 3.59 15.35 1.94
CA LYS A 130 2.99 16.23 2.93
C LYS A 130 1.61 15.77 3.43
N PHE A 131 1.02 14.77 2.76
CA PHE A 131 -0.32 14.28 3.02
C PHE A 131 -0.29 13.10 4.00
N ASP A 132 -1.10 13.18 5.07
CA ASP A 132 -1.50 12.00 5.82
C ASP A 132 -2.49 11.15 4.98
N GLU A 133 -2.91 10.00 5.51
CA GLU A 133 -3.80 9.08 4.80
C GLU A 133 -5.12 9.76 4.37
N SER A 134 -5.76 10.49 5.28
CA SER A 134 -7.04 11.17 5.01
C SER A 134 -6.91 12.33 4.03
N ALA A 135 -5.86 13.14 4.16
CA ALA A 135 -5.57 14.23 3.24
C ALA A 135 -5.22 13.72 1.84
N LEU A 136 -4.49 12.60 1.76
CA LEU A 136 -4.16 11.96 0.48
C LEU A 136 -5.43 11.43 -0.21
N GLU A 137 -6.31 10.78 0.53
CA GLU A 137 -7.60 10.29 0.02
C GLU A 137 -8.45 11.45 -0.53
N LYS A 138 -8.52 12.56 0.20
CA LYS A 138 -9.22 13.78 -0.26
C LYS A 138 -8.56 14.37 -1.52
N ALA A 139 -7.24 14.43 -1.57
CA ALA A 139 -6.51 14.95 -2.73
C ALA A 139 -6.69 14.08 -3.99
N LEU A 140 -6.97 12.80 -3.80
CA LEU A 140 -7.23 11.84 -4.87
C LEU A 140 -8.73 11.68 -5.20
N SER A 141 -9.61 12.37 -4.49
CA SER A 141 -11.06 12.30 -4.73
C SER A 141 -11.39 12.69 -6.18
N GLY A 142 -12.16 11.84 -6.86
CA GLY A 142 -12.51 12.01 -8.27
C GLY A 142 -11.42 11.61 -9.27
N ARG A 143 -10.28 11.12 -8.82
CA ARG A 143 -9.20 10.59 -9.67
C ARG A 143 -9.17 9.06 -9.66
N ILE A 144 -8.85 8.49 -10.80
CA ILE A 144 -8.68 7.03 -10.96
C ILE A 144 -7.17 6.76 -11.10
N ALA A 145 -6.48 6.80 -9.99
CA ALA A 145 -5.05 6.53 -9.92
C ALA A 145 -4.70 5.82 -8.61
N SER A 146 -3.99 4.73 -8.70
CA SER A 146 -3.52 3.98 -7.53
C SER A 146 -2.09 3.49 -7.71
N VAL A 147 -1.30 3.51 -6.65
CA VAL A 147 0.02 2.87 -6.58
C VAL A 147 0.20 2.28 -5.19
N SER A 148 0.60 1.02 -5.13
CA SER A 148 1.04 0.35 -3.92
C SER A 148 2.49 -0.12 -4.09
N ALA A 149 3.29 0.00 -3.04
CA ALA A 149 4.64 -0.51 -2.99
C ALA A 149 4.73 -1.62 -1.94
N THR A 150 5.34 -2.74 -2.29
CA THR A 150 5.45 -3.92 -1.42
C THR A 150 6.83 -4.54 -1.49
N VAL A 151 7.27 -5.11 -0.39
CA VAL A 151 8.53 -5.86 -0.29
C VAL A 151 8.18 -7.32 -0.02
N SER A 152 8.46 -8.19 -0.99
CA SER A 152 8.30 -9.64 -0.82
C SER A 152 9.58 -10.25 -0.24
N ASN A 153 9.62 -11.56 -0.10
CA ASN A 153 10.82 -12.26 0.32
C ASN A 153 11.99 -12.11 -0.68
N ILE A 154 11.70 -12.08 -1.99
CA ILE A 154 12.71 -12.11 -3.07
C ILE A 154 12.61 -10.93 -4.05
N SER A 155 11.64 -10.05 -3.91
CA SER A 155 11.46 -8.91 -4.82
C SER A 155 10.94 -7.67 -4.12
N ASP A 156 11.24 -6.53 -4.71
CA ASP A 156 10.62 -5.25 -4.42
C ASP A 156 9.65 -4.97 -5.57
N ASP A 157 8.40 -4.73 -5.24
CA ASP A 157 7.34 -4.60 -6.22
C ASP A 157 6.58 -3.28 -6.02
N VAL A 158 6.14 -2.69 -7.13
CA VAL A 158 5.12 -1.64 -7.15
C VAL A 158 4.04 -2.05 -8.15
N ALA A 159 2.80 -1.75 -7.84
CA ALA A 159 1.68 -2.04 -8.72
C ALA A 159 0.64 -0.92 -8.63
N GLY A 160 -0.07 -0.69 -9.71
CA GLY A 160 -1.10 0.32 -9.77
C GLY A 160 -1.93 0.24 -11.03
N SER A 161 -2.93 1.09 -11.10
CA SER A 161 -3.75 1.27 -12.28
C SER A 161 -4.20 2.72 -12.39
N THR A 162 -4.51 3.14 -13.59
CA THR A 162 -4.97 4.50 -13.88
C THR A 162 -5.72 4.56 -15.19
N THR A 163 -6.34 5.71 -15.45
CA THR A 163 -6.82 6.12 -16.76
C THR A 163 -5.76 6.93 -17.51
N LYS A 164 -6.02 7.27 -18.76
CA LYS A 164 -5.15 8.20 -19.52
C LYS A 164 -5.08 9.58 -18.87
N GLU A 165 -6.20 10.06 -18.35
CA GLU A 165 -6.34 11.39 -17.76
C GLU A 165 -5.57 11.50 -16.45
N ASP A 166 -5.56 10.44 -15.65
CA ASP A 166 -4.91 10.42 -14.35
C ASP A 166 -3.52 9.79 -14.34
N LEU A 167 -2.94 9.54 -15.54
CA LEU A 167 -1.63 8.91 -15.69
C LEU A 167 -0.52 9.67 -14.94
N GLU A 168 -0.54 11.01 -14.99
CA GLU A 168 0.41 11.83 -14.27
C GLU A 168 0.24 11.69 -12.76
N THR A 169 -1.00 11.67 -12.26
CA THR A 169 -1.31 11.46 -10.84
C THR A 169 -0.74 10.13 -10.35
N MET A 170 -0.90 9.05 -11.11
CA MET A 170 -0.33 7.74 -10.77
C MET A 170 1.20 7.81 -10.70
N LEU A 171 1.86 8.50 -11.63
CA LEU A 171 3.33 8.64 -11.63
C LEU A 171 3.84 9.54 -10.50
N GLN A 172 3.06 10.54 -10.08
CA GLN A 172 3.35 11.32 -8.87
C GLN A 172 3.26 10.45 -7.61
N LEU A 173 2.24 9.60 -7.49
CA LEU A 173 2.13 8.63 -6.40
C LEU A 173 3.30 7.64 -6.39
N LEU A 174 3.71 7.15 -7.56
CA LEU A 174 4.89 6.30 -7.69
C LEU A 174 6.14 7.02 -7.17
N TYR A 175 6.37 8.25 -7.61
CA TYR A 175 7.51 9.04 -7.19
C TYR A 175 7.54 9.24 -5.67
N LEU A 176 6.39 9.55 -5.06
CA LEU A 176 6.27 9.71 -3.60
C LEU A 176 6.50 8.41 -2.85
N ASN A 177 6.07 7.26 -3.36
CA ASN A 177 6.37 5.96 -2.76
C ASN A 177 7.87 5.66 -2.70
N PHE A 178 8.65 6.14 -3.67
CA PHE A 178 10.11 5.99 -3.67
C PHE A 178 10.83 7.01 -2.79
N THR A 179 10.29 8.23 -2.66
CA THR A 179 11.05 9.36 -2.11
C THR A 179 10.50 9.93 -0.82
N ALA A 180 9.21 9.73 -0.53
CA ALA A 180 8.53 10.51 0.49
C ALA A 180 7.46 9.72 1.27
N VAL A 181 7.74 8.45 1.62
CA VAL A 181 6.91 7.70 2.56
C VAL A 181 6.95 8.40 3.92
N ARG A 182 5.79 8.86 4.39
CA ARG A 182 5.68 9.68 5.60
C ARG A 182 5.66 8.82 6.86
N ALA A 183 6.20 9.34 7.95
CA ALA A 183 6.03 8.78 9.29
C ALA A 183 4.93 9.54 10.01
N ASP A 184 4.03 8.81 10.66
CA ASP A 184 2.95 9.37 11.49
C ASP A 184 2.79 8.55 12.77
N LYS A 185 3.22 9.11 13.89
CA LYS A 185 3.21 8.41 15.18
C LYS A 185 1.80 8.27 15.76
N GLU A 186 0.92 9.22 15.49
CA GLU A 186 -0.48 9.17 15.97
C GLU A 186 -1.24 8.09 15.19
N ALA A 187 -1.08 8.05 13.87
CA ALA A 187 -1.63 6.99 13.03
C ALA A 187 -1.10 5.60 13.44
N PHE A 188 0.19 5.51 13.83
CA PHE A 188 0.76 4.27 14.32
C PHE A 188 0.15 3.83 15.65
N GLN A 189 -0.06 4.74 16.61
CA GLN A 189 -0.74 4.42 17.87
C GLN A 189 -2.17 3.94 17.63
N ALA A 190 -2.92 4.62 16.79
CA ALA A 190 -4.28 4.21 16.41
C ALA A 190 -4.29 2.82 15.72
N TRP A 191 -3.30 2.54 14.88
CA TRP A 191 -3.11 1.22 14.28
C TRP A 191 -2.86 0.15 15.35
N GLN A 192 -1.99 0.41 16.32
CA GLN A 192 -1.71 -0.54 17.41
C GLN A 192 -2.97 -0.88 18.20
N GLU A 193 -3.71 0.14 18.66
CA GLU A 193 -4.94 -0.04 19.43
C GLU A 193 -6.00 -0.84 18.66
N ARG A 194 -6.23 -0.49 17.40
CA ARG A 194 -7.17 -1.18 16.51
C ARG A 194 -6.76 -2.63 16.28
N THR A 195 -5.47 -2.88 16.00
CA THR A 195 -4.95 -4.21 15.74
C THR A 195 -5.02 -5.10 16.99
N ILE A 196 -4.68 -4.56 18.15
CA ILE A 196 -4.84 -5.29 19.44
C ILE A 196 -6.30 -5.67 19.67
N SER A 197 -7.23 -4.73 19.50
CA SER A 197 -8.66 -5.01 19.64
C SER A 197 -9.16 -6.08 18.67
N GLN A 198 -8.68 -6.07 17.42
CA GLN A 198 -9.02 -7.09 16.43
C GLN A 198 -8.47 -8.48 16.82
N ILE A 199 -7.22 -8.55 17.30
CA ILE A 199 -6.61 -9.79 17.77
C ILE A 199 -7.40 -10.35 18.96
N GLU A 200 -7.75 -9.51 19.94
CA GLU A 200 -8.54 -9.93 21.09
C GLU A 200 -9.94 -10.43 20.71
N ALA A 201 -10.61 -9.73 19.80
CA ALA A 201 -11.90 -10.17 19.27
C ALA A 201 -11.81 -11.50 18.51
N SER A 202 -10.72 -11.72 17.76
CA SER A 202 -10.52 -12.95 16.99
C SER A 202 -10.32 -14.19 17.87
N LYS A 203 -9.85 -14.03 19.12
CA LYS A 203 -9.67 -15.16 20.06
C LYS A 203 -10.98 -15.86 20.40
N ALA A 204 -12.11 -15.17 20.32
CA ALA A 204 -13.43 -15.74 20.53
C ALA A 204 -13.97 -16.53 19.33
N ASN A 205 -13.29 -16.46 18.18
CA ASN A 205 -13.72 -17.12 16.96
C ASN A 205 -13.03 -18.48 16.78
N PRO A 206 -13.75 -19.62 16.83
CA PRO A 206 -13.16 -20.95 16.69
C PRO A 206 -12.43 -21.16 15.34
N LEU A 207 -12.90 -20.52 14.25
CA LEU A 207 -12.26 -20.63 12.94
C LEU A 207 -10.91 -19.93 12.92
N SER A 208 -10.75 -18.82 13.62
CA SER A 208 -9.45 -18.13 13.77
C SER A 208 -8.46 -19.03 14.51
N PHE A 209 -8.89 -19.65 15.61
CA PHE A 209 -8.07 -20.60 16.36
C PHE A 209 -7.64 -21.80 15.51
N LEU A 210 -8.57 -22.37 14.73
CA LEU A 210 -8.26 -23.46 13.80
C LEU A 210 -7.25 -23.03 12.75
N GLY A 211 -7.44 -21.85 12.12
CA GLY A 211 -6.54 -21.30 11.14
C GLY A 211 -5.12 -21.10 11.67
N ASP A 212 -4.99 -20.56 12.88
CA ASP A 212 -3.70 -20.38 13.55
C ASP A 212 -3.01 -21.71 13.83
N SER A 213 -3.77 -22.70 14.31
CA SER A 213 -3.26 -24.04 14.62
C SER A 213 -2.76 -24.73 13.35
N VAL A 214 -3.54 -24.68 12.26
CA VAL A 214 -3.16 -25.22 10.95
C VAL A 214 -1.91 -24.52 10.41
N THR A 215 -1.84 -23.20 10.52
CA THR A 215 -0.66 -22.44 10.06
C THR A 215 0.60 -22.85 10.80
N ARG A 216 0.54 -22.98 12.13
CA ARG A 216 1.69 -23.43 12.94
C ARG A 216 2.08 -24.88 12.65
N TYR A 217 1.11 -25.73 12.33
CA TYR A 217 1.35 -27.10 11.94
C TYR A 217 2.04 -27.22 10.56
N ILE A 218 1.58 -26.44 9.57
CA ILE A 218 2.13 -26.47 8.21
C ILE A 218 3.52 -25.80 8.16
N PHE A 219 3.74 -24.76 8.97
CA PHE A 219 4.97 -23.97 8.99
C PHE A 219 5.65 -24.02 10.37
N PRO A 220 6.10 -25.20 10.83
CA PRO A 220 6.76 -25.30 12.11
C PRO A 220 8.03 -24.45 12.11
N ASN A 221 8.29 -23.76 13.22
CA ASN A 221 9.46 -22.90 13.42
C ASN A 221 9.59 -21.73 12.40
N ASN A 222 8.49 -21.32 11.79
CA ASN A 222 8.48 -20.16 10.88
C ASN A 222 7.58 -19.04 11.43
N PRO A 223 8.08 -18.23 12.39
CA PRO A 223 7.29 -17.21 13.07
C PRO A 223 6.81 -16.09 12.13
N GLU A 224 7.44 -15.89 10.97
CA GLU A 224 7.02 -14.92 9.96
C GLU A 224 5.62 -15.23 9.38
N ARG A 225 5.24 -16.52 9.40
CA ARG A 225 3.96 -17.00 8.90
C ARG A 225 2.85 -16.98 9.93
N TYR A 226 3.19 -16.84 11.21
CA TYR A 226 2.20 -16.84 12.27
C TYR A 226 1.45 -15.51 12.32
N PRO A 227 0.16 -15.51 12.68
CA PRO A 227 -0.56 -14.26 12.95
C PRO A 227 0.17 -13.41 13.99
N LEU A 228 -0.03 -12.10 13.93
CA LEU A 228 0.49 -11.19 14.94
C LEU A 228 -0.11 -11.50 16.31
N SER A 229 0.72 -11.47 17.33
CA SER A 229 0.27 -11.47 18.72
C SER A 229 0.15 -10.06 19.27
N VAL A 230 -0.57 -9.90 20.38
CA VAL A 230 -0.68 -8.61 21.09
C VAL A 230 0.70 -8.11 21.54
N GLU A 231 1.55 -9.02 22.02
CA GLU A 231 2.92 -8.72 22.46
C GLU A 231 3.78 -8.25 21.29
N GLU A 232 3.67 -8.91 20.15
CA GLU A 232 4.36 -8.48 18.93
C GLU A 232 3.91 -7.07 18.50
N VAL A 233 2.59 -6.80 18.44
CA VAL A 233 2.08 -5.48 18.09
C VAL A 233 2.60 -4.41 19.03
N LYS A 234 2.64 -4.65 20.33
CA LYS A 234 3.20 -3.71 21.33
C LYS A 234 4.70 -3.50 21.18
N SER A 235 5.43 -4.50 20.70
CA SER A 235 6.88 -4.46 20.54
C SER A 235 7.36 -3.85 19.21
N VAL A 236 6.46 -3.54 18.27
CA VAL A 236 6.82 -3.00 16.96
C VAL A 236 7.60 -1.69 17.08
N ASN A 237 8.79 -1.66 16.50
CA ASN A 237 9.54 -0.44 16.30
C ASN A 237 9.17 0.18 14.95
N TYR A 238 8.27 1.16 14.97
CA TYR A 238 7.76 1.82 13.77
C TYR A 238 8.86 2.46 12.91
N ASP A 239 9.78 3.19 13.54
CA ASP A 239 10.86 3.87 12.83
C ASP A 239 11.79 2.85 12.13
N ARG A 240 12.03 1.70 12.76
CA ARG A 240 12.82 0.62 12.16
C ARG A 240 12.12 0.00 10.96
N VAL A 241 10.81 -0.28 11.05
CA VAL A 241 10.01 -0.81 9.93
C VAL A 241 10.03 0.15 8.76
N LEU A 242 9.81 1.45 9.01
CA LEU A 242 9.89 2.48 7.95
C LEU A 242 11.29 2.56 7.34
N GLN A 243 12.36 2.44 8.14
CA GLN A 243 13.73 2.42 7.65
C GLN A 243 13.97 1.22 6.72
N LEU A 244 13.53 0.02 7.11
CA LEU A 244 13.64 -1.18 6.28
C LEU A 244 12.91 -0.99 4.94
N PHE A 245 11.65 -0.55 4.99
CA PHE A 245 10.85 -0.31 3.79
C PHE A 245 11.48 0.74 2.88
N ARG A 246 11.78 1.93 3.42
CA ARG A 246 12.38 3.02 2.65
C ARG A 246 13.70 2.62 2.01
N SER A 247 14.51 1.78 2.67
CA SER A 247 15.78 1.31 2.13
C SER A 247 15.61 0.53 0.82
N ARG A 248 14.45 -0.13 0.62
CA ARG A 248 14.16 -0.87 -0.61
C ARG A 248 13.88 0.05 -1.78
N PHE A 249 13.23 1.18 -1.55
CA PHE A 249 12.79 2.10 -2.59
C PHE A 249 13.70 3.33 -2.76
N ALA A 250 14.61 3.59 -1.83
CA ALA A 250 15.58 4.70 -1.93
C ALA A 250 16.53 4.61 -3.13
N ASN A 251 16.59 3.47 -3.82
CA ASN A 251 17.41 3.25 -5.00
C ASN A 251 16.56 2.54 -6.06
N ALA A 252 16.20 3.25 -7.11
CA ALA A 252 15.39 2.72 -8.20
C ALA A 252 16.18 1.84 -9.20
N ARG A 253 17.52 1.82 -9.14
CA ARG A 253 18.32 1.04 -10.08
C ARG A 253 17.95 -0.43 -10.04
N GLY A 254 17.84 -1.05 -11.20
CA GLY A 254 17.44 -2.44 -11.35
C GLY A 254 15.93 -2.67 -11.42
N PHE A 255 15.11 -1.66 -11.16
CA PHE A 255 13.68 -1.78 -11.41
C PHE A 255 13.38 -1.84 -12.90
N GLU A 256 12.45 -2.72 -13.24
CA GLU A 256 11.79 -2.79 -14.53
C GLU A 256 10.32 -2.43 -14.35
N PHE A 257 9.86 -1.42 -15.10
CA PHE A 257 8.49 -0.91 -15.03
C PHE A 257 7.72 -1.30 -16.28
N TYR A 258 6.48 -1.71 -16.12
CA TYR A 258 5.62 -2.22 -17.19
C TYR A 258 4.33 -1.39 -17.24
N PHE A 259 4.01 -0.89 -18.43
CA PHE A 259 2.75 -0.22 -18.74
C PHE A 259 2.01 -1.05 -19.78
N VAL A 260 0.81 -1.50 -19.45
CA VAL A 260 -0.03 -2.31 -20.33
C VAL A 260 -1.42 -1.72 -20.36
N GLY A 261 -1.96 -1.48 -21.53
CA GLY A 261 -3.28 -0.90 -21.71
C GLY A 261 -3.33 0.16 -22.81
N ASN A 262 -4.33 1.02 -22.73
CA ASN A 262 -4.52 2.09 -23.73
C ASN A 262 -3.59 3.28 -23.44
N VAL A 263 -2.28 3.07 -23.58
CA VAL A 263 -1.24 4.06 -23.34
C VAL A 263 -0.55 4.45 -24.65
N ASP A 264 -0.34 5.75 -24.86
CA ASP A 264 0.41 6.27 -25.99
C ASP A 264 1.83 6.66 -25.57
N GLU A 265 2.82 6.20 -26.34
CA GLU A 265 4.24 6.50 -26.07
C GLU A 265 4.52 8.02 -26.04
N ALA A 266 3.85 8.80 -26.89
CA ALA A 266 4.01 10.25 -26.95
C ALA A 266 3.58 10.94 -25.65
N THR A 267 2.45 10.54 -25.08
CA THR A 267 1.95 11.07 -23.81
C THR A 267 2.77 10.55 -22.62
N LEU A 268 3.16 9.27 -22.65
CA LEU A 268 3.89 8.64 -21.55
C LEU A 268 5.34 9.14 -21.44
N ARG A 269 6.02 9.42 -22.57
CA ARG A 269 7.44 9.79 -22.61
C ARG A 269 7.83 10.94 -21.68
N PRO A 270 7.21 12.13 -21.75
CA PRO A 270 7.58 13.27 -20.90
C PRO A 270 7.33 12.96 -19.41
N LEU A 271 6.32 12.15 -19.09
CA LEU A 271 6.00 11.75 -17.72
C LEU A 271 7.00 10.74 -17.16
N VAL A 272 7.44 9.77 -17.97
CA VAL A 272 8.49 8.81 -17.60
C VAL A 272 9.80 9.56 -17.34
N GLU A 273 10.17 10.52 -18.18
CA GLU A 273 11.36 11.36 -17.97
C GLU A 273 11.25 12.20 -16.70
N GLN A 274 10.04 12.70 -16.39
CA GLN A 274 9.79 13.54 -15.23
C GLN A 274 9.81 12.75 -13.92
N TYR A 275 9.16 11.58 -13.87
CA TYR A 275 8.87 10.88 -12.61
C TYR A 275 9.65 9.58 -12.44
N ILE A 276 9.91 8.79 -13.50
CA ILE A 276 10.64 7.52 -13.38
C ILE A 276 12.14 7.72 -13.57
N ALA A 277 12.54 8.45 -14.61
CA ALA A 277 13.96 8.70 -14.87
C ALA A 277 14.60 9.64 -13.84
N SER A 278 13.79 10.36 -13.06
CA SER A 278 14.21 11.23 -11.95
C SER A 278 14.30 10.50 -10.60
N LEU A 279 13.80 9.24 -10.51
CA LEU A 279 13.89 8.48 -9.27
C LEU A 279 15.35 8.34 -8.82
N PRO A 280 15.62 8.48 -7.52
CA PRO A 280 16.97 8.30 -6.98
C PRO A 280 17.54 6.94 -7.37
N ALA A 281 18.76 6.92 -7.87
CA ALA A 281 19.43 5.67 -8.23
C ALA A 281 20.93 5.75 -7.93
N GLN A 282 21.44 4.71 -7.33
CA GLN A 282 22.89 4.53 -7.12
C GLN A 282 23.54 4.02 -8.41
N LYS A 283 24.88 4.15 -8.51
CA LYS A 283 25.62 3.65 -9.68
C LYS A 283 25.52 2.13 -9.84
N VAL A 284 25.42 1.40 -8.74
CA VAL A 284 25.38 -0.06 -8.71
C VAL A 284 24.21 -0.51 -7.84
N TYR A 285 23.56 -1.58 -8.24
CA TYR A 285 22.62 -2.33 -7.43
C TYR A 285 23.31 -3.63 -6.99
N THR A 286 23.45 -3.82 -5.69
CA THR A 286 24.28 -4.89 -5.10
C THR A 286 23.50 -6.08 -4.57
N ASP A 287 22.18 -5.95 -4.41
CA ASP A 287 21.35 -7.05 -3.91
C ASP A 287 21.31 -8.19 -4.93
N LYS A 288 21.19 -9.39 -4.41
CA LYS A 288 21.17 -10.61 -5.21
C LYS A 288 19.75 -11.16 -5.29
N ALA A 289 19.42 -11.74 -6.44
CA ALA A 289 18.27 -12.61 -6.55
C ALA A 289 18.48 -13.84 -5.66
N HIS A 290 17.56 -14.10 -4.73
CA HIS A 290 17.58 -15.32 -3.93
C HIS A 290 16.84 -16.43 -4.65
N THR A 291 17.58 -17.42 -5.12
CA THR A 291 17.01 -18.61 -5.80
C THR A 291 16.68 -19.73 -4.84
N ASN A 292 17.31 -19.75 -3.66
CA ASN A 292 17.10 -20.78 -2.67
C ASN A 292 15.86 -20.47 -1.82
N ARG A 293 14.79 -21.20 -2.08
CA ARG A 293 13.64 -21.24 -1.18
C ARG A 293 14.08 -21.99 0.08
N VAL A 294 13.82 -21.41 1.26
CA VAL A 294 13.96 -22.15 2.53
C VAL A 294 13.02 -23.36 2.41
N PRO A 295 13.53 -24.60 2.43
CA PRO A 295 12.66 -25.76 2.34
C PRO A 295 11.75 -25.78 3.57
N VAL A 296 10.46 -26.02 3.35
CA VAL A 296 9.54 -26.35 4.43
C VAL A 296 9.93 -27.75 4.88
N GLU A 297 10.44 -27.88 6.11
CA GLU A 297 10.65 -29.18 6.71
C GLU A 297 9.29 -29.89 6.84
N ARG A 298 9.07 -30.91 6.04
CA ARG A 298 7.90 -31.76 6.20
C ARG A 298 8.13 -32.65 7.41
N LEU A 299 7.39 -32.40 8.47
CA LEU A 299 7.34 -33.27 9.64
C LEU A 299 6.59 -34.55 9.27
N GLY A 300 7.31 -35.52 8.71
CA GLY A 300 6.83 -36.89 8.52
C GLY A 300 5.63 -37.06 7.58
N THR A 301 5.32 -38.29 7.29
CA THR A 301 4.07 -38.71 6.63
C THR A 301 2.97 -38.81 7.68
N ASN A 302 2.08 -37.83 7.73
CA ASN A 302 0.85 -37.98 8.50
C ASN A 302 -0.12 -38.84 7.68
N LYS A 303 -0.40 -40.03 8.18
CA LYS A 303 -1.49 -40.88 7.70
C LYS A 303 -2.81 -40.38 8.29
#